data_c708647a8e94cda86a1586fe70f46384
#
_entry.id   c708647a8e94cda86a1586fe70f46384
#
_cell.length_a   1.000
_cell.length_b   1.000
_cell.length_c   1.000
_cell.angle_alpha   90.00
_cell.angle_beta   90.00
_cell.angle_gamma   90.00
#
_symmetry.space_group_name_H-M   'P 1'
#
loop_
_entity.id
_entity.type
_entity.pdbx_description
1 polymer ?
#
loop_
_entity_poly.entity_id
_entity_poly.type
_entity_poly.pdbx_seq_one_letter_code
_entity_poly.pdbx_strand_id
1 'polypeptide(L)'
;MPSLARRSFLLSSLALALTTTGCGFRLRGQFSLPFQTMYVNMPRNNRMAAAIRRMIASGTNVQLVENAADAQAILDFIGQNRQREVVALNTKGEAREYELTSQLTFRVASPDGDEHFPATTFTASREITYNEEDYNSRDAEEALLYNEMQEELIIQLLNRLSTIKPHIHAY
;
A
#
# COMPACT_ATOMS: atom_id res chain seq x y z
N MET A 1 7.14 -51.28 43.38
CA MET A 1 6.08 -50.43 42.88
C MET A 1 6.64 -49.10 42.32
N PRO A 2 7.12 -49.07 41.08
CA PRO A 2 7.66 -47.83 40.50
C PRO A 2 6.85 -47.28 39.31
N SER A 3 5.54 -47.52 39.17
CA SER A 3 4.79 -47.19 37.97
C SER A 3 3.99 -45.89 38.00
N LEU A 4 3.70 -45.40 39.21
CA LEU A 4 2.87 -44.17 39.36
C LEU A 4 3.66 -42.89 39.10
N ALA A 5 4.92 -42.81 39.56
CA ALA A 5 5.76 -41.60 39.34
C ALA A 5 6.11 -41.36 37.87
N ARG A 6 6.32 -42.43 37.07
CA ARG A 6 6.57 -42.31 35.61
C ARG A 6 5.36 -41.81 34.83
N ARG A 7 4.14 -42.21 35.22
CA ARG A 7 2.90 -41.74 34.57
C ARG A 7 2.62 -40.28 34.88
N SER A 8 2.88 -39.80 36.07
CA SER A 8 2.74 -38.39 36.44
C SER A 8 3.73 -37.50 35.72
N PHE A 9 4.96 -37.97 35.50
CA PHE A 9 5.98 -37.21 34.77
C PHE A 9 5.65 -37.05 33.27
N LEU A 10 5.07 -38.06 32.64
CA LEU A 10 4.67 -38.02 31.23
C LEU A 10 3.44 -37.14 31.02
N LEU A 11 2.53 -37.10 31.98
CA LEU A 11 1.35 -36.20 31.91
C LEU A 11 1.72 -34.73 32.11
N SER A 12 2.71 -34.43 32.96
CA SER A 12 3.22 -33.08 33.19
C SER A 12 3.98 -32.54 31.99
N SER A 13 4.77 -33.38 31.28
CA SER A 13 5.50 -32.96 30.08
C SER A 13 4.56 -32.71 28.86
N LEU A 14 3.46 -33.47 28.78
CA LEU A 14 2.45 -33.27 27.72
C LEU A 14 1.65 -31.99 27.95
N ALA A 15 1.34 -31.62 29.19
CA ALA A 15 0.63 -30.38 29.52
C ALA A 15 1.48 -29.13 29.24
N LEU A 16 2.81 -29.20 29.43
CA LEU A 16 3.73 -28.10 29.15
C LEU A 16 3.92 -27.85 27.63
N ALA A 17 3.80 -28.89 26.80
CA ALA A 17 3.92 -28.78 25.34
C ALA A 17 2.70 -28.12 24.68
N LEU A 18 1.54 -28.10 25.33
CA LEU A 18 0.29 -27.51 24.81
C LEU A 18 0.20 -25.99 25.03
N THR A 19 1.06 -25.39 25.85
CA THR A 19 1.02 -23.95 26.16
C THR A 19 1.84 -23.07 25.21
N THR A 20 2.60 -23.64 24.26
CA THR A 20 3.51 -22.90 23.36
C THR A 20 2.88 -22.49 22.03
N THR A 21 1.59 -22.77 21.77
CA THR A 21 0.94 -22.45 20.49
C THR A 21 0.31 -21.07 20.43
N GLY A 22 0.63 -20.16 21.34
CA GLY A 22 0.04 -18.82 21.45
C GLY A 22 0.78 -17.68 20.74
N CYS A 23 1.81 -17.94 19.93
CA CYS A 23 2.41 -16.88 19.10
C CYS A 23 1.51 -16.62 17.88
N GLY A 24 0.51 -15.77 18.06
CA GLY A 24 -0.24 -15.18 16.96
C GLY A 24 0.68 -14.36 16.05
N PHE A 25 1.34 -15.01 15.10
CA PHE A 25 2.01 -14.34 13.98
C PHE A 25 0.95 -13.63 13.16
N ARG A 26 0.65 -12.38 13.52
CA ARG A 26 -0.08 -11.48 12.64
C ARG A 26 0.88 -11.12 11.52
N LEU A 27 0.66 -11.64 10.33
CA LEU A 27 1.40 -11.24 9.12
C LEU A 27 1.38 -9.70 9.04
N ARG A 28 2.56 -9.10 9.24
CA ARG A 28 2.77 -7.67 9.11
C ARG A 28 2.50 -7.31 7.65
N GLY A 29 1.38 -6.62 7.37
CA GLY A 29 1.06 -6.20 6.01
C GLY A 29 -0.39 -6.36 5.57
N GLN A 30 -1.32 -6.80 6.44
CA GLN A 30 -2.73 -6.74 6.13
C GLN A 30 -3.33 -5.43 6.65
N PHE A 31 -3.81 -4.61 5.72
CA PHE A 31 -4.60 -3.43 6.04
C PHE A 31 -6.05 -3.85 6.28
N SER A 32 -6.61 -3.48 7.42
CA SER A 32 -8.03 -3.66 7.67
C SER A 32 -8.77 -2.42 7.19
N LEU A 33 -9.49 -2.53 6.09
CA LEU A 33 -10.31 -1.46 5.56
C LEU A 33 -11.75 -1.57 6.11
N PRO A 34 -12.45 -0.44 6.30
CA PRO A 34 -13.80 -0.42 6.89
C PRO A 34 -14.91 -0.84 5.90
N PHE A 35 -14.55 -1.31 4.72
CA PHE A 35 -15.43 -1.73 3.64
C PHE A 35 -15.29 -3.23 3.39
N GLN A 36 -16.36 -3.89 2.96
CA GLN A 36 -16.32 -5.30 2.53
C GLN A 36 -16.09 -5.41 1.03
N THR A 37 -16.66 -4.48 0.24
CA THR A 37 -16.54 -4.46 -1.21
C THR A 37 -16.05 -3.10 -1.69
N MET A 38 -15.20 -3.10 -2.73
CA MET A 38 -14.65 -1.88 -3.33
C MET A 38 -14.57 -2.01 -4.85
N TYR A 39 -14.95 -0.95 -5.53
CA TYR A 39 -14.72 -0.76 -6.95
C TYR A 39 -13.54 0.20 -7.17
N VAL A 40 -12.57 -0.19 -8.00
CA VAL A 40 -11.43 0.68 -8.37
C VAL A 40 -11.72 1.31 -9.73
N ASN A 41 -12.12 2.57 -9.70
CA ASN A 41 -12.45 3.36 -10.89
C ASN A 41 -11.17 3.93 -11.52
N MET A 42 -10.46 3.07 -12.24
CA MET A 42 -9.26 3.39 -13.02
C MET A 42 -9.24 2.62 -14.33
N PRO A 43 -8.65 3.17 -15.40
CA PRO A 43 -8.46 2.43 -16.66
C PRO A 43 -7.76 1.09 -16.44
N ARG A 44 -8.29 0.00 -17.02
CA ARG A 44 -7.74 -1.35 -16.82
C ARG A 44 -6.32 -1.55 -17.38
N ASN A 45 -5.95 -0.77 -18.39
CA ASN A 45 -4.62 -0.79 -19.02
C ASN A 45 -3.56 0.04 -18.27
N ASN A 46 -3.90 0.63 -17.13
CA ASN A 46 -2.97 1.41 -16.31
C ASN A 46 -2.19 0.49 -15.36
N ARG A 47 -0.84 0.56 -15.38
CA ARG A 47 0.04 -0.22 -14.50
C ARG A 47 -0.23 0.06 -13.01
N MET A 48 -0.50 1.33 -12.66
CA MET A 48 -0.85 1.74 -11.30
C MET A 48 -2.14 1.07 -10.85
N ALA A 49 -3.17 1.05 -11.72
CA ALA A 49 -4.44 0.37 -11.42
C ALA A 49 -4.24 -1.12 -11.13
N ALA A 50 -3.39 -1.79 -11.92
CA ALA A 50 -3.07 -3.20 -11.71
C ALA A 50 -2.34 -3.43 -10.37
N ALA A 51 -1.42 -2.53 -10.00
CA ALA A 51 -0.69 -2.60 -8.73
C ALA A 51 -1.62 -2.37 -7.54
N ILE A 52 -2.49 -1.36 -7.60
CA ILE A 52 -3.49 -1.06 -6.56
C ILE A 52 -4.44 -2.24 -6.37
N ARG A 53 -5.01 -2.78 -7.46
CA ARG A 53 -5.93 -3.94 -7.39
C ARG A 53 -5.26 -5.15 -6.74
N ARG A 54 -4.01 -5.46 -7.13
CA ARG A 54 -3.26 -6.57 -6.52
C ARG A 54 -3.05 -6.33 -5.03
N MET A 55 -2.64 -5.13 -4.64
CA MET A 55 -2.33 -4.82 -3.24
C MET A 55 -3.60 -4.83 -2.38
N ILE A 56 -4.73 -4.33 -2.88
CA ILE A 56 -6.02 -4.46 -2.19
C ILE A 56 -6.41 -5.93 -2.06
N ALA A 57 -6.36 -6.70 -3.15
CA ALA A 57 -6.80 -8.09 -3.15
C ALA A 57 -5.96 -9.01 -2.26
N SER A 58 -4.64 -8.78 -2.15
CA SER A 58 -3.72 -9.61 -1.37
C SER A 58 -3.41 -9.07 0.02
N GLY A 59 -3.51 -7.75 0.20
CA GLY A 59 -3.07 -7.04 1.41
C GLY A 59 -4.21 -6.51 2.29
N THR A 60 -5.48 -6.72 1.93
CA THR A 60 -6.62 -6.21 2.68
C THR A 60 -7.72 -7.25 2.87
N ASN A 61 -8.72 -6.91 3.68
CA ASN A 61 -9.95 -7.70 3.87
C ASN A 61 -11.03 -7.42 2.81
N VAL A 62 -10.76 -6.57 1.82
CA VAL A 62 -11.75 -6.08 0.86
C VAL A 62 -11.84 -6.97 -0.36
N GLN A 63 -13.05 -7.29 -0.79
CA GLN A 63 -13.33 -7.93 -2.07
C GLN A 63 -13.50 -6.86 -3.16
N LEU A 64 -12.71 -6.98 -4.24
CA LEU A 64 -12.89 -6.13 -5.41
C LEU A 64 -14.09 -6.59 -6.23
N VAL A 65 -14.94 -5.63 -6.63
CA VAL A 65 -16.09 -5.86 -7.50
C VAL A 65 -15.89 -5.22 -8.87
N GLU A 66 -16.60 -5.73 -9.87
CA GLU A 66 -16.47 -5.29 -11.27
C GLU A 66 -17.38 -4.12 -11.61
N ASN A 67 -18.48 -3.93 -10.85
CA ASN A 67 -19.44 -2.85 -11.06
C ASN A 67 -19.44 -1.90 -9.85
N ALA A 68 -19.51 -0.61 -10.12
CA ALA A 68 -19.58 0.40 -9.07
C ALA A 68 -20.83 0.26 -8.18
N ALA A 69 -21.95 -0.18 -8.74
CA ALA A 69 -23.20 -0.37 -8.00
C ALA A 69 -23.13 -1.47 -6.93
N ASP A 70 -22.22 -2.45 -7.08
CA ASP A 70 -22.05 -3.57 -6.14
C ASP A 70 -21.04 -3.24 -5.03
N ALA A 71 -20.41 -2.06 -5.09
CA ALA A 71 -19.39 -1.63 -4.15
C ALA A 71 -19.99 -0.91 -2.95
N GLN A 72 -19.38 -1.08 -1.76
CA GLN A 72 -19.61 -0.19 -0.62
C GLN A 72 -18.78 1.10 -0.74
N ALA A 73 -17.63 1.02 -1.41
CA ALA A 73 -16.76 2.15 -1.65
C ALA A 73 -16.21 2.13 -3.08
N ILE A 74 -16.17 3.29 -3.70
CA ILE A 74 -15.59 3.53 -5.02
C ILE A 74 -14.30 4.32 -4.82
N LEU A 75 -13.17 3.74 -5.23
CA LEU A 75 -11.88 4.40 -5.24
C LEU A 75 -11.71 5.08 -6.61
N ASP A 76 -11.95 6.38 -6.66
CA ASP A 76 -11.80 7.19 -7.86
C ASP A 76 -10.37 7.69 -8.01
N PHE A 77 -9.73 7.34 -9.10
CA PHE A 77 -8.47 7.93 -9.51
C PHE A 77 -8.71 9.26 -10.22
N ILE A 78 -8.13 10.34 -9.69
CA ILE A 78 -8.28 11.68 -10.24
C ILE A 78 -7.09 12.03 -11.12
N GLY A 79 -5.87 11.67 -10.70
CA GLY A 79 -4.69 11.97 -11.48
C GLY A 79 -3.39 11.45 -10.90
N GLN A 80 -2.38 11.41 -11.76
CA GLN A 80 -0.99 11.12 -11.41
C GLN A 80 -0.10 12.15 -12.09
N ASN A 81 0.90 12.65 -11.36
CA ASN A 81 1.91 13.54 -11.90
C ASN A 81 3.31 13.04 -11.51
N ARG A 82 4.27 13.23 -12.41
CA ARG A 82 5.70 12.98 -12.16
C ARG A 82 6.46 14.21 -12.61
N GLN A 83 7.36 14.66 -11.77
CA GLN A 83 8.19 15.84 -12.02
C GLN A 83 9.65 15.50 -11.74
N ARG A 84 10.54 16.17 -12.45
CA ARG A 84 11.98 16.15 -12.22
C ARG A 84 12.46 17.59 -12.23
N GLU A 85 13.04 18.03 -11.12
CA GLU A 85 13.57 19.37 -10.95
C GLU A 85 15.05 19.32 -10.65
N VAL A 86 15.82 20.29 -11.18
CA VAL A 86 17.25 20.43 -10.89
C VAL A 86 17.40 21.11 -9.54
N VAL A 87 18.08 20.43 -8.59
CA VAL A 87 18.32 20.98 -7.24
C VAL A 87 19.76 21.43 -7.03
N ALA A 88 20.72 20.88 -7.79
CA ALA A 88 22.10 21.34 -7.75
C ALA A 88 22.80 21.29 -9.11
N LEU A 89 23.74 22.23 -9.30
CA LEU A 89 24.63 22.30 -10.45
C LEU A 89 26.04 21.91 -10.04
N ASN A 90 26.83 21.40 -11.01
CA ASN A 90 28.26 21.20 -10.84
C ASN A 90 29.03 22.52 -11.05
N THR A 91 30.34 22.47 -10.89
CA THR A 91 31.23 23.65 -11.07
C THR A 91 31.24 24.19 -12.49
N LYS A 92 30.78 23.43 -13.48
CA LYS A 92 30.62 23.83 -14.87
C LYS A 92 29.27 24.43 -15.19
N GLY A 93 28.32 24.46 -14.21
CA GLY A 93 26.96 24.94 -14.40
C GLY A 93 25.99 23.89 -15.00
N GLU A 94 26.38 22.61 -15.02
CA GLU A 94 25.54 21.52 -15.52
C GLU A 94 24.75 20.91 -14.36
N ALA A 95 23.54 20.43 -14.65
CA ALA A 95 22.68 19.80 -13.64
C ALA A 95 23.31 18.49 -13.12
N ARG A 96 23.55 18.44 -11.81
CA ARG A 96 24.17 17.31 -11.11
C ARG A 96 23.19 16.54 -10.24
N GLU A 97 22.32 17.24 -9.54
CA GLU A 97 21.35 16.65 -8.63
C GLU A 97 19.95 17.03 -9.06
N TYR A 98 19.07 16.07 -9.00
CA TYR A 98 17.66 16.23 -9.33
C TYR A 98 16.79 15.74 -8.20
N GLU A 99 15.69 16.42 -7.96
CA GLU A 99 14.57 15.92 -7.17
C GLU A 99 13.54 15.31 -8.12
N LEU A 100 13.23 14.04 -7.88
CA LEU A 100 12.15 13.31 -8.54
C LEU A 100 10.93 13.35 -7.62
N THR A 101 9.81 13.83 -8.12
CA THR A 101 8.54 13.85 -7.40
C THR A 101 7.50 13.02 -8.13
N SER A 102 6.77 12.18 -7.38
CA SER A 102 5.60 11.46 -7.87
C SER A 102 4.40 11.78 -7.01
N GLN A 103 3.29 12.14 -7.65
CA GLN A 103 2.03 12.49 -7.00
C GLN A 103 0.91 11.61 -7.49
N LEU A 104 -0.04 11.32 -6.59
CA LEU A 104 -1.19 10.47 -6.85
C LEU A 104 -2.40 11.04 -6.13
N THR A 105 -3.46 11.36 -6.88
CA THR A 105 -4.67 11.96 -6.33
C THR A 105 -5.84 11.00 -6.43
N PHE A 106 -6.46 10.72 -5.29
CA PHE A 106 -7.63 9.85 -5.15
C PHE A 106 -8.74 10.53 -4.37
N ARG A 107 -9.94 10.01 -4.59
CA ARG A 107 -11.12 10.25 -3.77
C ARG A 107 -11.80 8.91 -3.47
N VAL A 108 -12.54 8.82 -2.37
CA VAL A 108 -13.38 7.65 -2.08
C VAL A 108 -14.80 8.11 -1.80
N ALA A 109 -15.76 7.52 -2.51
CA ALA A 109 -17.18 7.81 -2.34
C ALA A 109 -18.00 6.51 -2.29
N SER A 110 -19.24 6.59 -1.80
CA SER A 110 -20.23 5.53 -1.97
C SER A 110 -20.82 5.54 -3.38
N PRO A 111 -21.51 4.46 -3.83
CA PRO A 111 -22.26 4.47 -5.08
C PRO A 111 -23.34 5.55 -5.13
N ASP A 112 -23.90 5.95 -4.00
CA ASP A 112 -24.92 7.00 -3.86
C ASP A 112 -24.35 8.41 -3.92
N GLY A 113 -22.99 8.52 -3.97
CA GLY A 113 -22.28 9.80 -4.10
C GLY A 113 -21.80 10.41 -2.77
N ASP A 114 -22.08 9.77 -1.65
CA ASP A 114 -21.57 10.24 -0.35
C ASP A 114 -20.04 10.12 -0.29
N GLU A 115 -19.39 11.20 0.06
CA GLU A 115 -17.93 11.27 0.09
C GLU A 115 -17.39 10.70 1.42
N HIS A 116 -16.73 9.54 1.35
CA HIS A 116 -16.05 8.94 2.50
C HIS A 116 -14.67 9.55 2.74
N PHE A 117 -14.03 9.99 1.65
CA PHE A 117 -12.71 10.58 1.68
C PHE A 117 -12.55 11.57 0.52
N PRO A 118 -12.27 12.86 0.80
CA PRO A 118 -12.18 13.89 -0.24
C PRO A 118 -10.97 13.68 -1.13
N ALA A 119 -10.98 14.33 -2.28
CA ALA A 119 -9.87 14.35 -3.21
C ALA A 119 -8.58 14.77 -2.49
N THR A 120 -7.64 13.84 -2.38
CA THR A 120 -6.39 14.03 -1.65
C THR A 120 -5.22 13.59 -2.49
N THR A 121 -4.16 14.40 -2.49
CA THR A 121 -2.91 14.10 -3.19
C THR A 121 -1.90 13.53 -2.23
N PHE A 122 -1.38 12.37 -2.55
CA PHE A 122 -0.22 11.75 -1.93
C PHE A 122 1.02 12.08 -2.73
N THR A 123 2.13 12.36 -2.05
CA THR A 123 3.40 12.74 -2.68
C THR A 123 4.53 11.88 -2.13
N ALA A 124 5.39 11.43 -3.02
CA ALA A 124 6.68 10.84 -2.68
C ALA A 124 7.77 11.55 -3.48
N SER A 125 8.95 11.78 -2.89
CA SER A 125 10.10 12.36 -3.56
C SER A 125 11.38 11.58 -3.28
N ARG A 126 12.32 11.68 -4.21
CA ARG A 126 13.66 11.10 -4.13
C ARG A 126 14.66 12.05 -4.77
N GLU A 127 15.82 12.17 -4.16
CA GLU A 127 16.95 12.85 -4.77
C GLU A 127 17.82 11.85 -5.52
N ILE A 128 18.32 12.24 -6.68
CA ILE A 128 19.24 11.45 -7.48
C ILE A 128 20.40 12.31 -7.95
N THR A 129 21.62 11.82 -7.74
CA THR A 129 22.86 12.48 -8.17
C THR A 129 23.44 11.75 -9.36
N TYR A 130 23.73 12.47 -10.44
CA TYR A 130 24.37 11.91 -11.62
C TYR A 130 25.84 12.29 -11.71
N ASN A 131 26.67 11.29 -12.02
CA ASN A 131 28.05 11.49 -12.45
C ASN A 131 28.13 11.47 -13.98
N GLU A 132 29.07 12.20 -14.56
CA GLU A 132 29.23 12.30 -16.02
C GLU A 132 29.51 10.95 -16.70
N GLU A 133 30.05 9.97 -15.94
CA GLU A 133 30.43 8.65 -16.43
C GLU A 133 29.24 7.66 -16.53
N ASP A 134 28.11 7.97 -15.87
CA ASP A 134 26.99 7.04 -15.70
C ASP A 134 25.83 7.30 -16.67
N TYR A 135 26.07 7.92 -17.82
CA TYR A 135 25.00 8.34 -18.75
C TYR A 135 24.05 7.21 -19.16
N ASN A 136 24.54 5.99 -19.32
CA ASN A 136 23.74 4.84 -19.76
C ASN A 136 22.88 4.21 -18.65
N SER A 137 23.17 4.48 -17.38
CA SER A 137 22.40 3.92 -16.24
C SER A 137 21.31 4.85 -15.71
N ARG A 138 21.34 6.14 -16.08
CA ARG A 138 20.44 7.18 -15.58
C ARG A 138 18.97 6.83 -15.72
N ASP A 139 18.55 6.46 -16.91
CA ASP A 139 17.13 6.18 -17.19
C ASP A 139 16.63 4.95 -16.44
N ALA A 140 17.49 3.94 -16.25
CA ALA A 140 17.16 2.75 -15.51
C ALA A 140 17.04 3.02 -14.00
N GLU A 141 17.93 3.84 -13.45
CA GLU A 141 17.91 4.24 -12.05
C GLU A 141 16.69 5.13 -11.74
N GLU A 142 16.43 6.13 -12.60
CA GLU A 142 15.25 6.98 -12.48
C GLU A 142 13.94 6.16 -12.54
N ALA A 143 13.87 5.19 -13.47
CA ALA A 143 12.71 4.30 -13.58
C ALA A 143 12.53 3.42 -12.32
N LEU A 144 13.62 2.96 -11.71
CA LEU A 144 13.59 2.21 -10.46
C LEU A 144 13.03 3.07 -9.33
N LEU A 145 13.53 4.29 -9.15
CA LEU A 145 13.07 5.23 -8.14
C LEU A 145 11.59 5.58 -8.30
N TYR A 146 11.11 5.80 -9.54
CA TYR A 146 9.67 6.01 -9.78
C TYR A 146 8.82 4.78 -9.44
N ASN A 147 9.32 3.56 -9.62
CA ASN A 147 8.62 2.36 -9.21
C ASN A 147 8.54 2.23 -7.68
N GLU A 148 9.65 2.52 -6.98
CA GLU A 148 9.66 2.54 -5.50
C GLU A 148 8.71 3.60 -4.94
N MET A 149 8.73 4.82 -5.50
CA MET A 149 7.79 5.88 -5.12
C MET A 149 6.34 5.48 -5.39
N GLN A 150 6.08 4.74 -6.47
CA GLN A 150 4.75 4.23 -6.78
C GLN A 150 4.27 3.25 -5.70
N GLU A 151 5.11 2.33 -5.26
CA GLU A 151 4.79 1.39 -4.18
C GLU A 151 4.53 2.13 -2.86
N GLU A 152 5.37 3.12 -2.54
CA GLU A 152 5.17 3.97 -1.37
C GLU A 152 3.83 4.70 -1.41
N LEU A 153 3.46 5.31 -2.54
CA LEU A 153 2.18 6.00 -2.71
C LEU A 153 0.98 5.07 -2.51
N ILE A 154 1.07 3.81 -2.97
CA ILE A 154 0.02 2.82 -2.76
C ILE A 154 -0.08 2.45 -1.26
N ILE A 155 1.05 2.32 -0.57
CA ILE A 155 1.07 2.06 0.88
C ILE A 155 0.46 3.25 1.64
N GLN A 156 0.81 4.48 1.29
CA GLN A 156 0.21 5.68 1.88
C GLN A 156 -1.31 5.71 1.67
N LEU A 157 -1.77 5.38 0.47
CA LEU A 157 -3.19 5.25 0.15
C LEU A 157 -3.87 4.22 1.06
N LEU A 158 -3.34 2.99 1.14
CA LEU A 158 -3.94 1.92 1.96
C LEU A 158 -3.96 2.27 3.44
N ASN A 159 -2.89 2.89 3.96
CA ASN A 159 -2.86 3.41 5.31
C ASN A 159 -3.99 4.44 5.53
N ARG A 160 -4.18 5.33 4.58
CA ARG A 160 -5.23 6.35 4.69
C ARG A 160 -6.62 5.74 4.61
N LEU A 161 -6.84 4.79 3.69
CA LEU A 161 -8.11 4.06 3.60
C LEU A 161 -8.47 3.32 4.89
N SER A 162 -7.47 2.78 5.61
CA SER A 162 -7.69 2.09 6.88
C SER A 162 -8.13 3.02 8.02
N THR A 163 -7.93 4.33 7.88
CA THR A 163 -8.36 5.33 8.88
C THR A 163 -9.73 5.93 8.60
N ILE A 164 -10.35 5.61 7.47
CA ILE A 164 -11.69 6.09 7.11
C ILE A 164 -12.71 5.53 8.12
N LYS A 165 -13.55 6.40 8.65
CA LYS A 165 -14.72 6.01 9.43
C LYS A 165 -15.92 6.00 8.45
N PRO A 166 -16.51 4.85 8.13
CA PRO A 166 -17.67 4.84 7.26
C PRO A 166 -18.80 5.64 7.93
N HIS A 167 -19.41 6.55 7.19
CA HIS A 167 -20.68 7.13 7.63
C HIS A 167 -21.72 6.03 7.52
N ILE A 168 -22.01 5.39 8.66
CA ILE A 168 -23.12 4.45 8.75
C ILE A 168 -24.37 5.32 8.87
N HIS A 169 -25.10 5.48 7.78
CA HIS A 169 -26.48 5.95 7.89
C HIS A 169 -27.26 4.84 8.61
N ALA A 170 -27.50 5.03 9.92
CA ALA A 170 -28.45 4.20 10.64
C ALA A 170 -29.83 4.49 10.05
N TYR A 171 -30.39 3.47 9.38
CA TYR A 171 -31.79 3.44 8.97
C TYR A 171 -32.67 3.22 10.19
#